data_8ce4bf9ad313126527e57eb5c986f9b8
#
_entry.id   8ce4bf9ad313126527e57eb5c986f9b8
#
_cell.length_a   1.000
_cell.length_b   1.000
_cell.length_c   1.000
_cell.angle_alpha   90.00
_cell.angle_beta   90.00
_cell.angle_gamma   90.00
#
_symmetry.space_group_name_H-M   'P 1'
#
loop_
_entity.id
_entity.type
_entity.pdbx_description
1 polymer ?
#
loop_
_entity_poly.entity_id
_entity_poly.type
_entity_poly.pdbx_seq_one_letter_code
_entity_poly.pdbx_strand_id
1 'polypeptide(L)'
;MTLSIFTVVGSPLCVASGDGQKVYERLAAALREGRSVILSFHNISTLTSAFLNAAVGQLYGEFSEEQIRALLKVQDMQPDDLALLKRVVETAKQYFKDPDRFDQTLRDTLGDDDAV
;
A
#
# COMPACT_ATOMS: atom_id res chain seq x y z
N MET A 1 12.00 -2.82 -13.60
CA MET A 1 10.78 -2.25 -14.19
C MET A 1 10.30 -1.09 -13.35
N THR A 2 9.94 0.00 -13.98
CA THR A 2 9.42 1.15 -13.26
C THR A 2 7.92 1.28 -13.56
N LEU A 3 7.11 1.38 -12.52
CA LEU A 3 5.66 1.51 -12.65
C LEU A 3 5.26 2.89 -12.17
N SER A 4 4.74 3.71 -13.06
CA SER A 4 4.30 5.07 -12.71
C SER A 4 2.85 5.02 -12.26
N ILE A 5 2.60 5.43 -11.02
CA ILE A 5 1.25 5.50 -10.49
C ILE A 5 0.43 6.49 -11.33
N PHE A 6 1.03 7.62 -11.68
CA PHE A 6 0.36 8.62 -12.50
C PHE A 6 -0.14 8.02 -13.81
N THR A 7 0.68 7.19 -14.45
CA THR A 7 0.31 6.57 -15.71
C THR A 7 -0.82 5.55 -15.52
N VAL A 8 -0.76 4.77 -14.46
CA VAL A 8 -1.78 3.74 -14.20
C VAL A 8 -3.11 4.37 -13.85
N VAL A 9 -3.09 5.36 -12.97
CA VAL A 9 -4.32 6.00 -12.49
C VAL A 9 -4.85 7.03 -13.48
N GLY A 10 -3.94 7.72 -14.17
CA GLY A 10 -4.32 8.75 -15.13
C GLY A 10 -4.64 10.08 -14.47
N SER A 11 -4.21 10.29 -13.23
CA SER A 11 -4.52 11.49 -12.46
C SER A 11 -3.48 11.70 -11.38
N PRO A 12 -3.18 12.95 -11.00
CA PRO A 12 -2.31 13.20 -9.85
C PRO A 12 -3.00 12.97 -8.52
N LEU A 13 -4.30 12.69 -8.52
CA LEU A 13 -5.08 12.50 -7.31
C LEU A 13 -5.26 11.01 -7.04
N CYS A 14 -4.58 10.51 -6.03
CA CYS A 14 -4.63 9.09 -5.66
C CYS A 14 -5.41 8.95 -4.37
N VAL A 15 -6.73 9.02 -4.48
CA VAL A 15 -7.62 9.08 -3.34
C VAL A 15 -8.48 7.83 -3.20
N ALA A 16 -9.01 7.33 -4.31
CA ALA A 16 -9.97 6.24 -4.28
C ALA A 16 -9.31 4.88 -4.21
N SER A 17 -9.90 3.98 -3.43
CA SER A 17 -9.39 2.61 -3.32
C SER A 17 -9.46 1.87 -4.66
N GLY A 18 -10.44 2.20 -5.51
CA GLY A 18 -10.55 1.59 -6.83
C GLY A 18 -9.33 1.86 -7.70
N ASP A 19 -8.77 3.08 -7.62
CA ASP A 19 -7.55 3.41 -8.33
C ASP A 19 -6.36 2.69 -7.73
N GLY A 20 -6.34 2.54 -6.40
CA GLY A 20 -5.32 1.76 -5.74
C GLY A 20 -5.34 0.31 -6.18
N GLN A 21 -6.53 -0.24 -6.40
CA GLN A 21 -6.68 -1.60 -6.85
C GLN A 21 -6.03 -1.81 -8.23
N LYS A 22 -6.13 -0.82 -9.10
CA LYS A 22 -5.47 -0.89 -10.41
C LYS A 22 -3.96 -0.99 -10.26
N VAL A 23 -3.40 -0.23 -9.34
CA VAL A 23 -1.96 -0.28 -9.08
C VAL A 23 -1.59 -1.63 -8.49
N TYR A 24 -2.38 -2.13 -7.55
CA TYR A 24 -2.15 -3.42 -6.93
C TYR A 24 -2.08 -4.53 -7.97
N GLU A 25 -3.00 -4.53 -8.91
CA GLU A 25 -3.04 -5.59 -9.93
C GLU A 25 -1.76 -5.63 -10.74
N ARG A 26 -1.22 -4.46 -11.08
CA ARG A 26 0.04 -4.39 -11.82
C ARG A 26 1.21 -4.84 -10.97
N LEU A 27 1.26 -4.40 -9.71
CA LEU A 27 2.33 -4.79 -8.80
C LEU A 27 2.30 -6.29 -8.53
N ALA A 28 1.13 -6.82 -8.22
CA ALA A 28 1.00 -8.23 -7.90
C ALA A 28 1.41 -9.11 -9.07
N ALA A 29 1.03 -8.73 -10.28
CA ALA A 29 1.40 -9.49 -11.47
C ALA A 29 2.92 -9.57 -11.62
N ALA A 30 3.62 -8.44 -11.42
CA ALA A 30 5.07 -8.41 -11.53
C ALA A 30 5.73 -9.23 -10.42
N LEU A 31 5.24 -9.11 -9.20
CA LEU A 31 5.83 -9.84 -8.07
C LEU A 31 5.61 -11.33 -8.18
N ARG A 32 4.48 -11.76 -8.74
CA ARG A 32 4.23 -13.19 -8.97
C ARG A 32 5.24 -13.78 -9.93
N GLU A 33 5.75 -12.97 -10.84
CA GLU A 33 6.77 -13.39 -11.79
C GLU A 33 8.18 -13.21 -11.26
N GLY A 34 8.33 -12.76 -10.03
CA GLY A 34 9.65 -12.53 -9.44
C GLY A 34 10.36 -11.29 -9.97
N ARG A 35 9.63 -10.35 -10.56
CA ARG A 35 10.23 -9.16 -11.14
C ARG A 35 10.39 -8.07 -10.11
N SER A 36 11.49 -7.33 -10.21
CA SER A 36 11.70 -6.13 -9.39
C SER A 36 10.90 -4.98 -9.97
N VAL A 37 10.28 -4.20 -9.10
CA VAL A 37 9.49 -3.04 -9.50
C VAL A 37 9.91 -1.82 -8.72
N ILE A 38 10.07 -0.70 -9.41
CA ILE A 38 10.23 0.60 -8.78
C ILE A 38 8.90 1.32 -8.96
N LEU A 39 8.22 1.59 -7.86
CA LEU A 39 6.92 2.27 -7.88
C LEU A 39 7.17 3.76 -7.80
N SER A 40 6.86 4.48 -8.88
CA SER A 40 7.14 5.91 -8.96
C SER A 40 5.92 6.73 -8.58
N PHE A 41 6.12 7.67 -7.66
CA PHE A 41 5.08 8.61 -7.23
C PHE A 41 5.25 9.98 -7.88
N HIS A 42 6.01 10.04 -8.97
CA HIS A 42 6.22 11.29 -9.69
C HIS A 42 4.89 11.84 -10.22
N ASN A 43 4.68 13.12 -10.05
CA ASN A 43 3.45 13.82 -10.47
C ASN A 43 2.22 13.47 -9.63
N ILE A 44 2.39 12.85 -8.48
CA ILE A 44 1.27 12.59 -7.58
C ILE A 44 1.20 13.72 -6.57
N SER A 45 0.05 14.39 -6.50
CA SER A 45 -0.12 15.53 -5.60
C SER A 45 -0.93 15.20 -4.36
N THR A 46 -1.80 14.21 -4.41
CA THR A 46 -2.64 13.84 -3.28
C THR A 46 -2.65 12.33 -3.10
N LEU A 47 -2.42 11.89 -1.87
CA LEU A 47 -2.37 10.48 -1.54
C LEU A 47 -3.19 10.24 -0.29
N THR A 48 -3.94 9.14 -0.25
CA THR A 48 -4.71 8.77 0.95
C THR A 48 -4.32 7.38 1.40
N SER A 49 -4.62 7.08 2.67
CA SER A 49 -4.37 5.74 3.20
C SER A 49 -5.26 4.71 2.52
N ALA A 50 -6.48 5.08 2.13
CA ALA A 50 -7.37 4.16 1.42
C ALA A 50 -6.74 3.71 0.10
N PHE A 51 -6.16 4.65 -0.64
CA PHE A 51 -5.48 4.34 -1.89
C PHE A 51 -4.28 3.41 -1.63
N LEU A 52 -3.45 3.75 -0.65
CA LEU A 52 -2.24 2.98 -0.37
C LEU A 52 -2.56 1.59 0.18
N ASN A 53 -3.62 1.46 0.97
CA ASN A 53 -4.05 0.15 1.42
C ASN A 53 -4.41 -0.75 0.25
N ALA A 54 -5.15 -0.21 -0.71
CA ALA A 54 -5.55 -0.97 -1.88
C ALA A 54 -4.36 -1.28 -2.79
N ALA A 55 -3.45 -0.32 -2.95
CA ALA A 55 -2.33 -0.45 -3.89
C ALA A 55 -1.20 -1.31 -3.33
N VAL A 56 -0.82 -1.08 -2.09
CA VAL A 56 0.37 -1.69 -1.50
C VAL A 56 0.04 -2.60 -0.33
N GLY A 57 -0.89 -2.19 0.53
CA GLY A 57 -1.22 -2.96 1.72
C GLY A 57 -1.64 -4.39 1.41
N GLN A 58 -2.41 -4.58 0.35
CA GLN A 58 -2.89 -5.90 -0.03
C GLN A 58 -1.77 -6.87 -0.41
N LEU A 59 -0.61 -6.35 -0.80
CA LEU A 59 0.51 -7.22 -1.17
C LEU A 59 0.94 -8.10 -0.01
N TYR A 60 0.80 -7.60 1.21
CA TYR A 60 1.23 -8.34 2.39
C TYR A 60 0.32 -9.52 2.72
N GLY A 61 -0.81 -9.63 2.06
CA GLY A 61 -1.67 -10.79 2.18
C GLY A 61 -1.35 -11.87 1.17
N GLU A 62 -0.58 -11.54 0.12
CA GLU A 62 -0.25 -12.49 -0.93
C GLU A 62 1.24 -12.86 -0.92
N PHE A 63 2.10 -11.93 -0.56
CA PHE A 63 3.55 -12.12 -0.61
C PHE A 63 4.15 -11.96 0.76
N SER A 64 5.29 -12.60 1.00
CA SER A 64 6.00 -12.43 2.27
C SER A 64 6.62 -11.03 2.32
N GLU A 65 6.85 -10.55 3.53
CA GLU A 65 7.51 -9.28 3.72
C GLU A 65 8.88 -9.27 3.05
N GLU A 66 9.57 -10.40 3.09
CA GLU A 66 10.89 -10.52 2.48
C GLU A 66 10.83 -10.38 0.97
N GLN A 67 9.83 -10.99 0.34
CA GLN A 67 9.65 -10.87 -1.10
C GLN A 67 9.37 -9.43 -1.50
N ILE A 68 8.48 -8.79 -0.77
CA ILE A 68 8.13 -7.41 -1.07
C ILE A 68 9.35 -6.51 -0.91
N ARG A 69 10.09 -6.68 0.18
CA ARG A 69 11.27 -5.87 0.43
C ARG A 69 12.33 -6.06 -0.66
N ALA A 70 12.47 -7.28 -1.14
CA ALA A 70 13.48 -7.58 -2.16
C ALA A 70 13.11 -7.04 -3.52
N LEU A 71 11.81 -7.05 -3.87
CA LEU A 71 11.38 -6.78 -5.23
C LEU A 71 10.76 -5.39 -5.43
N LEU A 72 10.23 -4.79 -4.37
CA LEU A 72 9.52 -3.51 -4.51
C LEU A 72 10.30 -2.37 -3.89
N LYS A 73 10.54 -1.34 -4.67
CA LYS A 73 11.14 -0.09 -4.21
C LYS A 73 10.20 1.04 -4.57
N VAL A 74 10.29 2.14 -3.83
CA VAL A 74 9.51 3.34 -4.14
C VAL A 74 10.46 4.47 -4.46
N GLN A 75 10.01 5.42 -5.29
CA GLN A 75 10.79 6.61 -5.59
C GLN A 75 9.88 7.81 -5.78
N ASP A 76 10.46 8.99 -5.63
CA ASP A 76 9.79 10.27 -5.83
C ASP A 76 8.64 10.48 -4.85
N MET A 77 8.78 10.00 -3.61
CA MET A 77 7.80 10.25 -2.56
C MET A 77 8.22 11.44 -1.71
N GLN A 78 7.25 12.29 -1.40
CA GLN A 78 7.46 13.35 -0.43
C GLN A 78 7.58 12.73 0.97
N PRO A 79 8.27 13.40 1.90
CA PRO A 79 8.44 12.85 3.25
C PRO A 79 7.12 12.52 3.96
N ASP A 80 6.10 13.37 3.79
CA ASP A 80 4.80 13.12 4.41
C ASP A 80 4.12 11.89 3.82
N ASP A 81 4.25 11.72 2.52
CA ASP A 81 3.67 10.56 1.84
C ASP A 81 4.40 9.28 2.22
N LEU A 82 5.71 9.36 2.40
CA LEU A 82 6.48 8.21 2.82
C LEU A 82 6.09 7.79 4.24
N ALA A 83 5.84 8.76 5.12
CA ALA A 83 5.39 8.46 6.47
C ALA A 83 4.02 7.78 6.45
N LEU A 84 3.15 8.22 5.55
CA LEU A 84 1.83 7.62 5.38
C LEU A 84 1.96 6.18 4.88
N LEU A 85 2.83 5.96 3.90
CA LEU A 85 3.06 4.63 3.37
C LEU A 85 3.58 3.69 4.46
N LYS A 86 4.51 4.16 5.28
CA LYS A 86 5.06 3.35 6.37
C LYS A 86 3.96 2.92 7.33
N ARG A 87 3.04 3.80 7.65
CA ARG A 87 1.92 3.48 8.53
C ARG A 87 1.01 2.43 7.91
N VAL A 88 0.70 2.59 6.63
CA VAL A 88 -0.14 1.64 5.92
C VAL A 88 0.52 0.27 5.90
N VAL A 89 1.82 0.22 5.64
CA VAL A 89 2.57 -1.02 5.58
C VAL A 89 2.59 -1.73 6.94
N GLU A 90 2.84 -0.97 8.01
CA GLU A 90 2.86 -1.55 9.36
C GLU A 90 1.50 -2.15 9.73
N THR A 91 0.43 -1.43 9.42
CA THR A 91 -0.91 -1.91 9.69
C THR A 91 -1.21 -3.18 8.88
N ALA A 92 -0.81 -3.19 7.61
CA ALA A 92 -1.04 -4.35 6.76
C ALA A 92 -0.27 -5.57 7.23
N LYS A 93 0.97 -5.39 7.66
CA LYS A 93 1.78 -6.48 8.19
C LYS A 93 1.11 -7.11 9.41
N GLN A 94 0.61 -6.29 10.31
CA GLN A 94 -0.04 -6.78 11.51
C GLN A 94 -1.34 -7.50 11.18
N TYR A 95 -2.11 -6.92 10.28
CA TYR A 95 -3.39 -7.50 9.89
C TYR A 95 -3.22 -8.90 9.29
N PHE A 96 -2.31 -9.04 8.34
CA PHE A 96 -2.14 -10.33 7.67
C PHE A 96 -1.35 -11.34 8.48
N LYS A 97 -0.65 -10.88 9.52
CA LYS A 97 0.04 -11.78 10.40
C LYS A 97 -0.91 -12.43 11.39
N ASP A 98 -1.90 -11.67 11.87
CA ASP A 98 -2.86 -12.16 12.84
C ASP A 98 -4.18 -11.44 12.64
N PRO A 99 -4.94 -11.83 11.61
CA PRO A 99 -6.18 -11.13 11.28
C PRO A 99 -7.20 -11.14 12.40
N ASP A 100 -7.34 -12.26 13.11
CA ASP A 100 -8.33 -12.36 14.17
C ASP A 100 -8.02 -11.41 15.31
N ARG A 101 -6.78 -11.34 15.69
CA ARG A 101 -6.36 -10.45 16.76
C ARG A 101 -6.51 -8.99 16.33
N PHE A 102 -6.19 -8.70 15.09
CA PHE A 102 -6.31 -7.34 14.58
C PHE A 102 -7.76 -6.89 14.60
N ASP A 103 -8.65 -7.75 14.14
CA ASP A 103 -10.07 -7.45 14.15
C ASP A 103 -10.58 -7.16 15.55
N GLN A 104 -10.20 -7.96 16.50
CA GLN A 104 -10.62 -7.79 17.87
C GLN A 104 -10.09 -6.47 18.43
N THR A 105 -8.82 -6.20 18.20
CA THR A 105 -8.20 -4.97 18.66
C THR A 105 -8.88 -3.76 18.02
N LEU A 106 -9.19 -3.84 16.75
CA LEU A 106 -9.81 -2.75 16.05
C LEU A 106 -11.20 -2.47 16.60
N ARG A 107 -11.96 -3.51 16.90
CA ARG A 107 -13.29 -3.32 17.47
C ARG A 107 -13.23 -2.68 18.84
N ASP A 108 -12.30 -3.13 19.66
CA ASP A 108 -12.13 -2.55 21.00
C ASP A 108 -11.74 -1.07 20.89
N THR A 109 -10.83 -0.78 19.96
CA THR A 109 -10.37 0.57 19.75
C THR A 109 -11.49 1.47 19.28
N LEU A 110 -12.26 1.02 18.31
CA LEU A 110 -13.38 1.79 17.82
C LEU A 110 -14.46 1.95 18.88
N GLY A 111 -14.59 0.95 19.75
CA GLY A 111 -15.53 1.05 20.83
C GLY A 111 -15.12 2.13 21.83
N ASP A 112 -13.83 2.24 22.08
CA ASP A 112 -13.32 3.26 22.96
C ASP A 112 -13.19 4.50 22.28
N ASP A 113 -13.15 4.49 21.09
CA ASP A 113 -13.17 5.60 20.37
C ASP A 113 -12.07 6.34 20.33
N ASP A 114 -11.27 6.26 20.73
CA ASP A 114 -10.41 7.08 20.72
C ASP A 114 -9.34 6.65 20.19
N ALA A 115 -9.23 5.77 20.13
CA ALA A 115 -8.20 5.44 19.81
C ALA A 115 -7.80 5.71 18.66
N VAL A 116 -8.31 6.07 18.09
CA VAL A 116 -7.93 6.35 16.91
C VAL A 116 -7.51 7.40 16.68
#